data_3cb875192acb81fc5c5c66b9976b74c5
#
_entry.id   3cb875192acb81fc5c5c66b9976b74c5
#
_cell.length_a   1.000
_cell.length_b   1.000
_cell.length_c   1.000
_cell.angle_alpha   90.00
_cell.angle_beta   90.00
_cell.angle_gamma   90.00
#
_symmetry.space_group_name_H-M   'P 1'
#
loop_
_entity.id
_entity.type
_entity.pdbx_description
1 polymer ?
#
loop_
_entity_poly.entity_id
_entity_poly.type
_entity_poly.pdbx_seq_one_letter_code
_entity_poly.pdbx_strand_id
1 'polypeptide(L)'
;MKDLLLEVLGWLGYLERPAVLAQLLLVMVVIVGSRQARKRRLIQHWPREAYPVLGFTLLALAGLTLAATGLPFGLTLLLGLLWLGWFSLQLLHHLLLVWLPEKPAHQLESRLLRPGYLLAASVILISEVDSVQDLAVAPLGELFGVSITAGKLVEALVVIYVVLVGCGPPAAGLAWVVQRAVGMSDGSRKAMELMLRYTVVGLGLVVVAVQLGLNTTALIAVAGGLSVGLGFGIKEVFSNFVSGLWLLFEGSVRPGEVLMLDGDPCEVRRLGLRATLLWRDRDNAELLVPNQTFFTEAATTFTASDRMRRSQVNVGAAYHHDPSEVIALLETTALSVSRVLLHPAPKALLMNYGDSAINYALRFWIANPLDNSSISSEVYQAIWHAFKVKDIEIPFPQQVEYSMVWPPEQHQPNTGRP
;
A
#
# COMPACT_ATOMS: atom_id res chain seq x y z
N MET A 1 2.43 -1.81 48.85
CA MET A 1 2.50 -3.29 49.01
C MET A 1 1.97 -3.80 50.37
N LYS A 2 2.26 -3.16 51.52
CA LYS A 2 1.67 -3.53 52.82
C LYS A 2 0.16 -3.27 52.84
N ASP A 3 -0.29 -2.15 52.30
CA ASP A 3 -1.71 -1.75 52.25
C ASP A 3 -2.53 -2.72 51.37
N LEU A 4 -2.00 -3.10 50.23
CA LEU A 4 -2.61 -4.11 49.34
C LEU A 4 -2.72 -5.49 50.01
N LEU A 5 -1.77 -5.84 50.85
CA LEU A 5 -1.78 -7.10 51.63
C LEU A 5 -2.82 -7.08 52.74
N LEU A 6 -3.04 -5.93 53.37
CA LEU A 6 -4.09 -5.71 54.37
C LEU A 6 -5.48 -5.78 53.75
N GLU A 7 -5.67 -5.21 52.56
CA GLU A 7 -6.93 -5.32 51.78
C GLU A 7 -7.25 -6.76 51.40
N VAL A 8 -6.27 -7.51 50.88
CA VAL A 8 -6.43 -8.94 50.55
C VAL A 8 -6.80 -9.76 51.79
N LEU A 9 -6.20 -9.46 52.96
CA LEU A 9 -6.57 -10.11 54.23
C LEU A 9 -7.98 -9.72 54.64
N GLY A 10 -8.42 -8.50 54.43
CA GLY A 10 -9.82 -8.07 54.62
C GLY A 10 -10.82 -8.85 53.76
N TRP A 11 -10.48 -9.05 52.50
CA TRP A 11 -11.31 -9.85 51.57
C TRP A 11 -11.40 -11.33 52.01
N LEU A 12 -10.31 -11.94 52.49
CA LEU A 12 -10.33 -13.26 53.05
C LEU A 12 -11.25 -13.34 54.26
N GLY A 13 -11.18 -12.37 55.20
CA GLY A 13 -12.07 -12.26 56.34
C GLY A 13 -13.55 -12.09 55.95
N TYR A 14 -13.85 -11.40 54.80
CA TYR A 14 -15.22 -11.33 54.29
C TYR A 14 -15.71 -12.67 53.77
N LEU A 15 -14.84 -13.41 53.03
CA LEU A 15 -15.18 -14.74 52.50
C LEU A 15 -15.37 -15.80 53.58
N GLU A 16 -14.72 -15.70 54.76
CA GLU A 16 -14.88 -16.59 55.89
C GLU A 16 -16.19 -16.47 56.65
N ARG A 17 -16.98 -15.41 56.37
CA ARG A 17 -18.30 -15.24 57.03
C ARG A 17 -19.24 -16.40 56.68
N PRO A 18 -19.90 -17.07 57.70
CA PRO A 18 -20.73 -18.21 57.41
C PRO A 18 -21.88 -17.94 56.42
N ALA A 19 -22.44 -16.73 56.46
CA ALA A 19 -23.49 -16.30 55.55
C ALA A 19 -23.03 -16.17 54.13
N VAL A 20 -21.78 -15.71 53.90
CA VAL A 20 -21.16 -15.60 52.56
C VAL A 20 -20.85 -16.98 52.01
N LEU A 21 -20.25 -17.84 52.83
CA LEU A 21 -19.97 -19.25 52.47
C LEU A 21 -21.25 -20.01 52.10
N ALA A 22 -22.33 -19.84 52.86
CA ALA A 22 -23.60 -20.50 52.57
C ALA A 22 -24.19 -20.04 51.23
N GLN A 23 -24.14 -18.76 50.91
CA GLN A 23 -24.59 -18.23 49.62
C GLN A 23 -23.69 -18.71 48.44
N LEU A 24 -22.37 -18.72 48.60
CA LEU A 24 -21.44 -19.27 47.62
C LEU A 24 -21.67 -20.76 47.32
N LEU A 25 -21.87 -21.57 48.36
CA LEU A 25 -22.21 -22.96 48.24
C LEU A 25 -23.57 -23.17 47.52
N LEU A 26 -24.59 -22.41 47.87
CA LEU A 26 -25.89 -22.44 47.20
C LEU A 26 -25.76 -22.15 45.70
N VAL A 27 -25.06 -21.08 45.34
CA VAL A 27 -24.81 -20.71 43.93
C VAL A 27 -24.04 -21.81 43.22
N MET A 28 -22.99 -22.33 43.84
CA MET A 28 -22.18 -23.41 43.27
C MET A 28 -23.00 -24.66 43.00
N VAL A 29 -23.85 -25.06 43.95
CA VAL A 29 -24.75 -26.25 43.84
C VAL A 29 -25.72 -26.05 42.67
N VAL A 30 -26.34 -24.86 42.55
CA VAL A 30 -27.27 -24.56 41.46
C VAL A 30 -26.56 -24.53 40.09
N ILE A 31 -25.39 -23.91 39.99
CA ILE A 31 -24.61 -23.87 38.75
C ILE A 31 -24.16 -25.26 38.34
N VAL A 32 -23.59 -26.04 39.27
CA VAL A 32 -23.13 -27.41 38.98
C VAL A 32 -24.30 -28.30 38.66
N GLY A 33 -25.39 -28.19 39.42
CA GLY A 33 -26.63 -28.95 39.19
C GLY A 33 -27.23 -28.68 37.82
N SER A 34 -27.34 -27.40 37.42
CA SER A 34 -27.84 -27.03 36.10
C SER A 34 -26.92 -27.53 34.95
N ARG A 35 -25.59 -27.44 35.12
CA ARG A 35 -24.62 -28.03 34.16
C ARG A 35 -24.75 -29.56 34.05
N GLN A 36 -24.94 -30.24 35.18
CA GLN A 36 -25.10 -31.69 35.22
C GLN A 36 -26.43 -32.10 34.57
N ALA A 37 -27.52 -31.40 34.89
CA ALA A 37 -28.84 -31.60 34.30
C ALA A 37 -28.79 -31.37 32.75
N ARG A 38 -28.09 -30.35 32.30
CA ARG A 38 -27.83 -30.11 30.86
C ARG A 38 -27.06 -31.25 30.21
N LYS A 39 -26.00 -31.76 30.86
CA LYS A 39 -25.21 -32.88 30.34
C LYS A 39 -26.02 -34.19 30.26
N ARG A 40 -26.82 -34.48 31.27
CA ARG A 40 -27.63 -35.70 31.37
C ARG A 40 -28.94 -35.63 30.59
N ARG A 41 -29.29 -34.47 30.00
CA ARG A 41 -30.58 -34.21 29.34
C ARG A 41 -31.75 -34.72 30.17
N LEU A 42 -31.76 -34.36 31.46
CA LEU A 42 -32.78 -34.81 32.41
C LEU A 42 -34.21 -34.55 31.96
N ILE A 43 -34.41 -33.52 31.12
CA ILE A 43 -35.70 -33.20 30.50
C ILE A 43 -35.50 -33.30 28.98
N GLN A 44 -35.97 -34.40 28.38
CA GLN A 44 -35.72 -34.74 26.96
C GLN A 44 -36.25 -33.71 25.94
N HIS A 45 -37.25 -32.93 26.30
CA HIS A 45 -37.89 -31.95 25.41
C HIS A 45 -37.40 -30.50 25.59
N TRP A 46 -36.46 -30.23 26.52
CA TRP A 46 -36.00 -28.89 26.78
C TRP A 46 -34.80 -28.51 25.91
N PRO A 47 -34.82 -27.29 25.30
CA PRO A 47 -33.66 -26.77 24.59
C PRO A 47 -32.50 -26.58 25.59
N ARG A 48 -31.28 -26.75 25.09
CA ARG A 48 -30.06 -26.65 25.93
C ARG A 48 -29.92 -25.25 26.60
N GLU A 49 -30.52 -24.26 26.01
CA GLU A 49 -30.54 -22.87 26.46
C GLU A 49 -31.49 -22.63 27.66
N ALA A 50 -32.44 -23.52 27.91
CA ALA A 50 -33.38 -23.38 29.01
C ALA A 50 -32.77 -23.74 30.41
N TYR A 51 -31.73 -24.58 30.46
CA TYR A 51 -31.11 -24.96 31.73
C TYR A 51 -30.45 -23.81 32.51
N PRO A 52 -29.70 -22.85 31.87
CA PRO A 52 -29.20 -21.69 32.55
C PRO A 52 -30.32 -20.75 33.05
N VAL A 53 -31.40 -20.61 32.30
CA VAL A 53 -32.56 -19.80 32.70
C VAL A 53 -33.22 -20.43 33.93
N LEU A 54 -33.40 -21.75 33.94
CA LEU A 54 -33.88 -22.47 35.12
C LEU A 54 -32.97 -22.26 36.33
N GLY A 55 -31.66 -22.36 36.13
CA GLY A 55 -30.70 -22.13 37.21
C GLY A 55 -30.79 -20.70 37.76
N PHE A 56 -30.94 -19.70 36.92
CA PHE A 56 -31.16 -18.32 37.35
C PHE A 56 -32.48 -18.18 38.09
N THR A 57 -33.60 -18.73 37.61
CA THR A 57 -34.90 -18.65 38.30
C THR A 57 -34.83 -19.34 39.67
N LEU A 58 -34.09 -20.45 39.81
CA LEU A 58 -33.86 -21.08 41.10
C LEU A 58 -33.04 -20.20 42.05
N LEU A 59 -32.02 -19.49 41.57
CA LEU A 59 -31.21 -18.58 42.35
C LEU A 59 -32.04 -17.31 42.75
N ALA A 60 -32.87 -16.78 41.86
CA ALA A 60 -33.73 -15.68 42.13
C ALA A 60 -34.80 -16.04 43.22
N LEU A 61 -35.38 -17.24 43.11
CA LEU A 61 -36.32 -17.75 44.08
C LEU A 61 -35.66 -17.96 45.46
N ALA A 62 -34.46 -18.56 45.47
CA ALA A 62 -33.64 -18.72 46.68
C ALA A 62 -33.27 -17.39 47.31
N GLY A 63 -32.90 -16.38 46.49
CA GLY A 63 -32.66 -15.02 46.94
C GLY A 63 -33.89 -14.38 47.58
N LEU A 64 -35.08 -14.56 46.98
CA LEU A 64 -36.34 -14.09 47.53
C LEU A 64 -36.71 -14.76 48.82
N THR A 65 -36.51 -16.07 48.97
CA THR A 65 -36.77 -16.80 50.22
C THR A 65 -35.81 -16.36 51.34
N LEU A 66 -34.52 -16.14 51.03
CA LEU A 66 -33.55 -15.61 51.98
C LEU A 66 -33.97 -14.18 52.43
N ALA A 67 -34.40 -13.34 51.50
CA ALA A 67 -34.91 -12.02 51.81
C ALA A 67 -36.11 -12.06 52.72
N ALA A 68 -37.10 -12.96 52.45
CA ALA A 68 -38.31 -13.10 53.27
C ALA A 68 -38.00 -13.61 54.67
N THR A 69 -36.93 -14.37 54.88
CA THR A 69 -36.47 -14.87 56.20
C THR A 69 -35.51 -13.92 56.92
N GLY A 70 -35.23 -12.73 56.35
CA GLY A 70 -34.32 -11.73 56.91
C GLY A 70 -32.82 -12.13 56.85
N LEU A 71 -32.50 -13.13 56.06
CA LEU A 71 -31.11 -13.56 55.84
C LEU A 71 -30.47 -12.76 54.71
N PRO A 72 -29.11 -12.61 54.71
CA PRO A 72 -28.42 -11.90 53.66
C PRO A 72 -28.57 -12.67 52.32
N PHE A 73 -28.98 -11.97 51.26
CA PHE A 73 -29.30 -12.55 49.95
C PHE A 73 -28.58 -11.87 48.78
N GLY A 74 -27.98 -10.72 49.00
CA GLY A 74 -27.44 -9.85 47.95
C GLY A 74 -26.41 -10.58 47.03
N LEU A 75 -25.51 -11.32 47.65
CA LEU A 75 -24.48 -12.05 46.89
C LEU A 75 -25.09 -13.17 46.00
N THR A 76 -26.13 -13.86 46.48
CA THR A 76 -26.84 -14.89 45.69
C THR A 76 -27.48 -14.28 44.43
N LEU A 77 -28.14 -13.16 44.58
CA LEU A 77 -28.79 -12.47 43.48
C LEU A 77 -27.76 -11.90 42.48
N LEU A 78 -26.71 -11.28 42.99
CA LEU A 78 -25.61 -10.72 42.17
C LEU A 78 -24.93 -11.81 41.31
N LEU A 79 -24.50 -12.92 41.94
CA LEU A 79 -23.88 -14.03 41.22
C LEU A 79 -24.84 -14.70 40.23
N GLY A 80 -26.12 -14.74 40.55
CA GLY A 80 -27.18 -15.18 39.65
C GLY A 80 -27.30 -14.27 38.41
N LEU A 81 -27.29 -12.94 38.60
CA LEU A 81 -27.31 -11.96 37.51
C LEU A 81 -26.05 -12.03 36.66
N LEU A 82 -24.87 -12.16 37.27
CA LEU A 82 -23.63 -12.34 36.55
C LEU A 82 -23.61 -13.65 35.73
N TRP A 83 -24.16 -14.71 36.29
CA TRP A 83 -24.27 -15.97 35.55
C TRP A 83 -25.25 -15.85 34.36
N LEU A 84 -26.39 -15.22 34.53
CA LEU A 84 -27.35 -14.93 33.46
C LEU A 84 -26.70 -14.02 32.37
N GLY A 85 -25.94 -13.02 32.75
CA GLY A 85 -25.19 -12.15 31.85
C GLY A 85 -24.17 -12.92 31.01
N TRP A 86 -23.41 -13.84 31.61
CA TRP A 86 -22.53 -14.74 30.87
C TRP A 86 -23.27 -15.60 29.83
N PHE A 87 -24.48 -16.02 30.18
CA PHE A 87 -25.29 -16.81 29.26
C PHE A 87 -25.91 -15.95 28.14
N SER A 88 -26.25 -14.71 28.44
CA SER A 88 -26.76 -13.76 27.43
C SER A 88 -25.76 -13.51 26.30
N LEU A 89 -24.45 -13.64 26.54
CA LEU A 89 -23.43 -13.57 25.50
C LEU A 89 -23.59 -14.68 24.43
N GLN A 90 -24.11 -15.86 24.80
CA GLN A 90 -24.39 -16.93 23.85
C GLN A 90 -25.59 -16.59 22.96
N LEU A 91 -26.61 -15.94 23.56
CA LEU A 91 -27.75 -15.43 22.79
C LEU A 91 -27.31 -14.30 21.84
N LEU A 92 -26.45 -13.41 22.31
CA LEU A 92 -25.86 -12.35 21.48
C LEU A 92 -25.05 -12.93 20.32
N HIS A 93 -24.33 -14.03 20.53
CA HIS A 93 -23.65 -14.73 19.45
C HIS A 93 -24.60 -15.15 18.32
N HIS A 94 -25.76 -15.70 18.66
CA HIS A 94 -26.76 -16.09 17.66
C HIS A 94 -27.32 -14.87 16.90
N LEU A 95 -27.50 -13.75 17.59
CA LEU A 95 -27.88 -12.49 16.93
C LEU A 95 -26.79 -11.95 16.02
N LEU A 96 -25.52 -12.07 16.41
CA LEU A 96 -24.38 -11.67 15.58
C LEU A 96 -24.28 -12.49 14.29
N LEU A 97 -24.65 -13.77 14.32
CA LEU A 97 -24.68 -14.64 13.13
C LEU A 97 -25.70 -14.22 12.07
N VAL A 98 -26.70 -13.40 12.43
CA VAL A 98 -27.67 -12.83 11.46
C VAL A 98 -26.98 -11.75 10.59
N TRP A 99 -26.01 -11.05 11.16
CA TRP A 99 -25.38 -9.88 10.50
C TRP A 99 -23.94 -10.17 10.02
N LEU A 100 -23.26 -11.11 10.68
CA LEU A 100 -21.85 -11.41 10.46
C LEU A 100 -21.64 -12.87 10.06
N PRO A 101 -20.66 -13.19 9.20
CA PRO A 101 -20.22 -14.54 8.96
C PRO A 101 -19.74 -15.22 10.26
N GLU A 102 -19.79 -16.56 10.32
CA GLU A 102 -19.48 -17.36 11.52
C GLU A 102 -18.09 -17.07 12.13
N LYS A 103 -17.05 -16.95 11.29
CA LYS A 103 -15.67 -16.68 11.77
C LYS A 103 -15.53 -15.33 12.46
N PRO A 104 -15.95 -14.18 11.88
CA PRO A 104 -15.91 -12.88 12.56
C PRO A 104 -16.78 -12.83 13.82
N ALA A 105 -17.98 -13.43 13.81
CA ALA A 105 -18.87 -13.47 14.96
C ALA A 105 -18.22 -14.21 16.14
N HIS A 106 -17.62 -15.37 15.88
CA HIS A 106 -16.90 -16.14 16.90
C HIS A 106 -15.65 -15.42 17.42
N GLN A 107 -14.91 -14.71 16.55
CA GLN A 107 -13.76 -13.92 16.97
C GLN A 107 -14.18 -12.74 17.85
N LEU A 108 -15.25 -12.04 17.51
CA LEU A 108 -15.77 -10.93 18.30
C LEU A 108 -16.21 -11.40 19.68
N GLU A 109 -16.96 -12.49 19.75
CA GLU A 109 -17.40 -13.08 21.02
C GLU A 109 -16.21 -13.52 21.88
N SER A 110 -15.34 -14.37 21.33
CA SER A 110 -14.27 -15.01 22.12
C SER A 110 -13.16 -14.05 22.52
N ARG A 111 -12.86 -13.05 21.68
CA ARG A 111 -11.74 -12.15 21.90
C ARG A 111 -12.12 -10.79 22.48
N LEU A 112 -13.38 -10.38 22.42
CA LEU A 112 -13.79 -9.07 22.92
C LEU A 112 -14.90 -9.17 23.96
N LEU A 113 -16.02 -9.81 23.61
CA LEU A 113 -17.21 -9.81 24.49
C LEU A 113 -17.01 -10.62 25.77
N ARG A 114 -16.45 -11.84 25.68
CA ARG A 114 -16.18 -12.69 26.85
C ARG A 114 -15.15 -12.10 27.81
N PRO A 115 -13.95 -11.66 27.35
CA PRO A 115 -13.00 -11.00 28.24
C PRO A 115 -13.51 -9.70 28.82
N GLY A 116 -14.21 -8.87 28.01
CA GLY A 116 -14.83 -7.65 28.49
C GLY A 116 -15.88 -7.90 29.56
N TYR A 117 -16.70 -8.94 29.38
CA TYR A 117 -17.65 -9.37 30.39
C TYR A 117 -16.96 -9.85 31.67
N LEU A 118 -15.93 -10.67 31.57
CA LEU A 118 -15.18 -11.14 32.73
C LEU A 118 -14.56 -9.98 33.51
N LEU A 119 -14.04 -8.99 32.81
CA LEU A 119 -13.48 -7.79 33.43
C LEU A 119 -14.58 -6.98 34.14
N ALA A 120 -15.70 -6.71 33.48
CA ALA A 120 -16.84 -6.02 34.09
C ALA A 120 -17.37 -6.77 35.31
N ALA A 121 -17.53 -8.09 35.22
CA ALA A 121 -17.95 -8.95 36.33
C ALA A 121 -16.95 -8.90 37.49
N SER A 122 -15.64 -8.89 37.21
CA SER A 122 -14.61 -8.75 38.26
C SER A 122 -14.70 -7.39 38.97
N VAL A 123 -14.87 -6.30 38.22
CA VAL A 123 -15.06 -4.95 38.80
C VAL A 123 -16.31 -4.91 39.68
N ILE A 124 -17.44 -5.46 39.24
CA ILE A 124 -18.68 -5.54 40.01
C ILE A 124 -18.48 -6.36 41.28
N LEU A 125 -17.81 -7.50 41.21
CA LEU A 125 -17.51 -8.34 42.38
C LEU A 125 -16.60 -7.66 43.39
N ILE A 126 -15.58 -6.92 42.91
CA ILE A 126 -14.71 -6.13 43.79
C ILE A 126 -15.49 -5.02 44.49
N SER A 127 -16.40 -4.35 43.76
CA SER A 127 -17.21 -3.26 44.35
C SER A 127 -18.14 -3.68 45.48
N GLU A 128 -18.43 -4.98 45.58
CA GLU A 128 -19.24 -5.52 46.69
C GLU A 128 -18.39 -5.83 47.93
N VAL A 129 -17.08 -6.06 47.75
CA VAL A 129 -16.17 -6.42 48.83
C VAL A 129 -15.42 -5.22 49.35
N ASP A 130 -15.08 -4.31 48.47
CA ASP A 130 -14.24 -3.15 48.76
C ASP A 130 -14.52 -1.98 47.81
N SER A 131 -13.97 -0.80 48.12
CA SER A 131 -14.03 0.36 47.26
C SER A 131 -13.07 0.17 46.06
N VAL A 132 -13.65 -0.03 44.87
CA VAL A 132 -12.85 -0.06 43.60
C VAL A 132 -12.06 1.22 43.43
N GLN A 133 -12.53 2.35 43.98
CA GLN A 133 -11.82 3.63 43.89
C GLN A 133 -10.55 3.64 44.75
N ASP A 134 -10.61 3.09 45.97
CA ASP A 134 -9.45 3.04 46.87
C ASP A 134 -8.39 2.08 46.32
N LEU A 135 -8.79 0.94 45.74
CA LEU A 135 -7.91 0.03 45.10
C LEU A 135 -7.27 0.64 43.84
N ALA A 136 -8.01 1.42 43.08
CA ALA A 136 -7.50 2.08 41.86
C ALA A 136 -6.43 3.12 42.15
N VAL A 137 -6.43 3.75 43.33
CA VAL A 137 -5.44 4.77 43.76
C VAL A 137 -4.22 4.13 44.38
N ALA A 138 -4.23 2.84 44.75
CA ALA A 138 -3.13 2.16 45.38
C ALA A 138 -1.83 2.29 44.55
N PRO A 139 -0.73 2.84 45.09
CA PRO A 139 0.51 3.06 44.37
C PRO A 139 1.24 1.73 44.16
N LEU A 140 1.57 1.40 42.93
CA LEU A 140 2.32 0.18 42.54
C LEU A 140 3.83 0.45 42.42
N GLY A 141 4.20 1.68 42.05
CA GLY A 141 5.61 2.07 41.83
C GLY A 141 5.71 3.33 40.95
N GLU A 142 6.94 3.65 40.57
CA GLU A 142 7.24 4.76 39.66
C GLU A 142 7.86 4.23 38.37
N LEU A 143 7.38 4.74 37.25
CA LEU A 143 7.94 4.44 35.93
C LEU A 143 8.21 5.77 35.19
N PHE A 144 9.47 5.99 34.80
CA PHE A 144 9.93 7.23 34.16
C PHE A 144 9.56 8.51 34.94
N GLY A 145 9.60 8.45 36.29
CA GLY A 145 9.28 9.57 37.18
C GLY A 145 7.78 9.85 37.33
N VAL A 146 6.92 8.94 36.88
CA VAL A 146 5.45 9.00 37.04
C VAL A 146 5.00 7.91 38.00
N SER A 147 4.18 8.27 38.99
CA SER A 147 3.58 7.30 39.91
C SER A 147 2.50 6.50 39.16
N ILE A 148 2.67 5.18 39.12
CA ILE A 148 1.71 4.26 38.55
C ILE A 148 0.82 3.71 39.66
N THR A 149 -0.48 3.91 39.51
CA THR A 149 -1.48 3.32 40.39
C THR A 149 -2.09 2.05 39.76
N ALA A 150 -2.69 1.19 40.59
CA ALA A 150 -3.33 -0.04 40.13
C ALA A 150 -4.42 0.25 39.07
N GLY A 151 -5.19 1.29 39.25
CA GLY A 151 -6.21 1.71 38.28
C GLY A 151 -5.64 2.09 36.94
N LYS A 152 -4.60 2.94 36.90
CA LYS A 152 -3.92 3.33 35.67
C LYS A 152 -3.33 2.12 34.92
N LEU A 153 -2.77 1.16 35.66
CA LEU A 153 -2.22 -0.05 35.06
C LEU A 153 -3.30 -0.92 34.43
N VAL A 154 -4.40 -1.14 35.15
CA VAL A 154 -5.56 -1.91 34.63
C VAL A 154 -6.16 -1.21 33.41
N GLU A 155 -6.39 0.11 33.47
CA GLU A 155 -6.90 0.90 32.35
C GLU A 155 -5.97 0.79 31.13
N ALA A 156 -4.66 0.93 31.32
CA ALA A 156 -3.67 0.78 30.25
C ALA A 156 -3.71 -0.63 29.63
N LEU A 157 -3.78 -1.67 30.45
CA LEU A 157 -3.86 -3.07 29.98
C LEU A 157 -5.17 -3.32 29.21
N VAL A 158 -6.29 -2.75 29.66
CA VAL A 158 -7.59 -2.84 28.97
C VAL A 158 -7.53 -2.17 27.62
N VAL A 159 -6.99 -0.94 27.55
CA VAL A 159 -6.84 -0.20 26.30
C VAL A 159 -5.92 -0.95 25.34
N ILE A 160 -4.76 -1.41 25.82
CA ILE A 160 -3.82 -2.24 25.00
C ILE A 160 -4.55 -3.48 24.47
N TYR A 161 -5.29 -4.17 25.32
CA TYR A 161 -6.03 -5.36 24.91
C TYR A 161 -7.08 -5.04 23.84
N VAL A 162 -7.89 -4.03 24.06
CA VAL A 162 -8.95 -3.60 23.12
C VAL A 162 -8.33 -3.15 21.79
N VAL A 163 -7.22 -2.42 21.84
CA VAL A 163 -6.52 -1.94 20.64
C VAL A 163 -5.88 -3.11 19.87
N LEU A 164 -5.17 -4.02 20.55
CA LEU A 164 -4.48 -5.12 19.87
C LEU A 164 -5.43 -6.19 19.33
N VAL A 165 -6.49 -6.49 20.08
CA VAL A 165 -7.39 -7.59 19.78
C VAL A 165 -8.68 -7.10 19.12
N GLY A 166 -9.22 -5.98 19.62
CA GLY A 166 -10.51 -5.42 19.19
C GLY A 166 -10.45 -4.68 17.85
N CYS A 167 -9.29 -4.15 17.43
CA CYS A 167 -9.18 -3.44 16.14
C CYS A 167 -9.24 -4.36 14.91
N GLY A 168 -9.00 -5.66 15.06
CA GLY A 168 -8.97 -6.61 13.94
C GLY A 168 -10.28 -6.69 13.16
N PRO A 169 -11.43 -7.00 13.78
CA PRO A 169 -12.71 -7.11 13.09
C PRO A 169 -13.16 -5.82 12.38
N PRO A 170 -13.09 -4.62 12.99
CA PRO A 170 -13.41 -3.37 12.30
C PRO A 170 -12.50 -3.09 11.11
N ALA A 171 -11.19 -3.33 11.25
CA ALA A 171 -10.23 -3.14 10.16
C ALA A 171 -10.51 -4.08 8.99
N ALA A 172 -10.80 -5.36 9.27
CA ALA A 172 -11.17 -6.34 8.26
C ALA A 172 -12.51 -5.98 7.58
N GLY A 173 -13.49 -5.50 8.35
CA GLY A 173 -14.79 -5.05 7.83
C GLY A 173 -14.65 -3.85 6.90
N LEU A 174 -13.89 -2.82 7.31
CA LEU A 174 -13.63 -1.65 6.50
C LEU A 174 -12.87 -2.00 5.22
N ALA A 175 -11.82 -2.83 5.33
CA ALA A 175 -11.08 -3.31 4.17
C ALA A 175 -11.95 -4.10 3.19
N TRP A 176 -12.91 -4.89 3.69
CA TRP A 176 -13.88 -5.61 2.86
C TRP A 176 -14.85 -4.66 2.14
N VAL A 177 -15.37 -3.65 2.83
CA VAL A 177 -16.25 -2.63 2.23
C VAL A 177 -15.52 -1.90 1.10
N VAL A 178 -14.29 -1.45 1.34
CA VAL A 178 -13.48 -0.76 0.33
C VAL A 178 -13.15 -1.69 -0.85
N GLN A 179 -12.81 -2.96 -0.58
CA GLN A 179 -12.58 -3.94 -1.64
C GLN A 179 -13.80 -4.04 -2.57
N ARG A 180 -15.01 -4.11 -1.98
CA ARG A 180 -16.24 -4.24 -2.76
C ARG A 180 -16.57 -2.97 -3.55
N ALA A 181 -16.25 -1.80 -3.02
CA ALA A 181 -16.49 -0.51 -3.67
C ALA A 181 -15.52 -0.22 -4.83
N VAL A 182 -14.24 -0.61 -4.69
CA VAL A 182 -13.17 -0.25 -5.63
C VAL A 182 -12.73 -1.43 -6.52
N GLY A 183 -13.20 -2.66 -6.24
CA GLY A 183 -12.81 -3.85 -7.01
C GLY A 183 -11.35 -4.30 -6.78
N MET A 184 -10.83 -4.11 -5.55
CA MET A 184 -9.44 -4.45 -5.22
C MET A 184 -9.20 -5.95 -5.15
N SER A 185 -7.94 -6.38 -5.42
CA SER A 185 -7.51 -7.75 -5.24
C SER A 185 -7.52 -8.18 -3.76
N ASP A 186 -7.57 -9.49 -3.49
CA ASP A 186 -7.49 -10.02 -2.12
C ASP A 186 -6.18 -9.67 -1.42
N GLY A 187 -5.07 -9.60 -2.17
CA GLY A 187 -3.78 -9.15 -1.65
C GLY A 187 -3.83 -7.69 -1.18
N SER A 188 -4.40 -6.80 -1.98
CA SER A 188 -4.56 -5.38 -1.64
C SER A 188 -5.49 -5.18 -0.44
N ARG A 189 -6.58 -5.96 -0.34
CA ARG A 189 -7.47 -5.96 0.83
C ARG A 189 -6.72 -6.32 2.11
N LYS A 190 -5.92 -7.38 2.05
CA LYS A 190 -5.13 -7.82 3.22
C LYS A 190 -4.09 -6.80 3.65
N ALA A 191 -3.41 -6.15 2.70
CA ALA A 191 -2.48 -5.06 2.97
C ALA A 191 -3.18 -3.87 3.65
N MET A 192 -4.35 -3.47 3.16
CA MET A 192 -5.17 -2.42 3.76
C MET A 192 -5.62 -2.77 5.18
N GLU A 193 -6.10 -4.00 5.41
CA GLU A 193 -6.46 -4.48 6.75
C GLU A 193 -5.29 -4.34 7.73
N LEU A 194 -4.07 -4.74 7.31
CA LEU A 194 -2.87 -4.61 8.13
C LEU A 194 -2.50 -3.15 8.39
N MET A 195 -2.55 -2.29 7.37
CA MET A 195 -2.27 -0.85 7.53
C MET A 195 -3.23 -0.20 8.54
N LEU A 196 -4.53 -0.44 8.39
CA LEU A 196 -5.55 0.07 9.32
C LEU A 196 -5.29 -0.43 10.75
N ARG A 197 -4.99 -1.71 10.90
CA ARG A 197 -4.70 -2.31 12.19
C ARG A 197 -3.47 -1.68 12.84
N TYR A 198 -2.35 -1.54 12.14
CA TYR A 198 -1.14 -0.93 12.69
C TYR A 198 -1.31 0.55 13.01
N THR A 199 -2.08 1.28 12.22
CA THR A 199 -2.43 2.68 12.52
C THR A 199 -3.21 2.79 13.83
N VAL A 200 -4.24 1.97 14.00
CA VAL A 200 -5.05 1.95 15.23
C VAL A 200 -4.19 1.53 16.45
N VAL A 201 -3.32 0.54 16.28
CA VAL A 201 -2.39 0.11 17.34
C VAL A 201 -1.44 1.24 17.72
N GLY A 202 -0.83 1.92 16.74
CA GLY A 202 0.06 3.05 16.98
C GLY A 202 -0.64 4.19 17.74
N LEU A 203 -1.83 4.60 17.31
CA LEU A 203 -2.63 5.62 18.00
C LEU A 203 -3.03 5.17 19.41
N GLY A 204 -3.42 3.91 19.57
CA GLY A 204 -3.77 3.34 20.88
C GLY A 204 -2.59 3.35 21.86
N LEU A 205 -1.38 3.06 21.40
CA LEU A 205 -0.19 3.16 22.24
C LEU A 205 0.08 4.60 22.70
N VAL A 206 -0.15 5.59 21.84
CA VAL A 206 -0.05 7.01 22.24
C VAL A 206 -1.09 7.34 23.31
N VAL A 207 -2.33 6.89 23.15
CA VAL A 207 -3.39 7.10 24.16
C VAL A 207 -3.00 6.48 25.50
N VAL A 208 -2.48 5.25 25.51
CA VAL A 208 -1.99 4.58 26.73
C VAL A 208 -0.86 5.37 27.37
N ALA A 209 0.08 5.86 26.58
CA ALA A 209 1.20 6.64 27.09
C ALA A 209 0.74 7.94 27.79
N VAL A 210 -0.27 8.62 27.23
CA VAL A 210 -0.89 9.82 27.81
C VAL A 210 -1.65 9.47 29.12
N GLN A 211 -2.43 8.38 29.13
CA GLN A 211 -3.17 7.92 30.31
C GLN A 211 -2.24 7.54 31.47
N LEU A 212 -1.11 6.91 31.17
CA LEU A 212 -0.09 6.61 32.17
C LEU A 212 0.58 7.86 32.72
N GLY A 213 0.36 9.05 32.12
CA GLY A 213 0.90 10.32 32.56
C GLY A 213 2.32 10.59 32.04
N LEU A 214 2.75 9.93 30.96
CA LEU A 214 4.02 10.23 30.31
C LEU A 214 4.03 11.65 29.76
N ASN A 215 5.21 12.27 29.73
CA ASN A 215 5.37 13.65 29.31
C ASN A 215 4.87 13.85 27.86
N THR A 216 3.76 14.58 27.71
CA THR A 216 3.12 14.82 26.42
C THR A 216 4.04 15.55 25.44
N THR A 217 4.92 16.46 25.94
CA THR A 217 5.89 17.15 25.08
C THR A 217 6.90 16.17 24.47
N ALA A 218 7.38 15.22 25.28
CA ALA A 218 8.28 14.16 24.78
C ALA A 218 7.57 13.26 23.75
N LEU A 219 6.30 12.91 24.01
CA LEU A 219 5.50 12.12 23.05
C LEU A 219 5.29 12.85 21.73
N ILE A 220 5.00 14.16 21.76
CA ILE A 220 4.85 14.99 20.56
C ILE A 220 6.20 15.06 19.80
N ALA A 221 7.33 15.22 20.51
CA ALA A 221 8.64 15.27 19.88
C ALA A 221 8.95 13.94 19.15
N VAL A 222 8.71 12.80 19.80
CA VAL A 222 8.90 11.47 19.21
C VAL A 222 7.95 11.27 18.02
N ALA A 223 6.66 11.60 18.17
CA ALA A 223 5.68 11.49 17.11
C ALA A 223 6.02 12.39 15.90
N GLY A 224 6.52 13.61 16.18
CA GLY A 224 7.01 14.53 15.16
C GLY A 224 8.18 13.95 14.37
N GLY A 225 9.20 13.44 15.06
CA GLY A 225 10.35 12.78 14.44
C GLY A 225 9.94 11.56 13.59
N LEU A 226 9.05 10.73 14.12
CA LEU A 226 8.51 9.57 13.40
C LEU A 226 7.70 9.99 12.16
N SER A 227 6.90 11.06 12.27
CA SER A 227 6.10 11.59 11.17
C SER A 227 6.98 12.10 10.02
N VAL A 228 8.09 12.77 10.33
CA VAL A 228 9.08 13.21 9.33
C VAL A 228 9.70 12.00 8.63
N GLY A 229 10.15 10.99 9.39
CA GLY A 229 10.71 9.76 8.82
C GLY A 229 9.72 9.02 7.93
N LEU A 230 8.48 8.87 8.39
CA LEU A 230 7.41 8.25 7.60
C LEU A 230 7.08 9.06 6.35
N GLY A 231 7.05 10.41 6.47
CA GLY A 231 6.82 11.32 5.34
C GLY A 231 7.87 11.13 4.24
N PHE A 232 9.15 11.02 4.59
CA PHE A 232 10.19 10.70 3.62
C PHE A 232 10.02 9.31 3.00
N GLY A 233 9.61 8.31 3.79
CA GLY A 233 9.37 6.95 3.29
C GLY A 233 8.24 6.84 2.29
N ILE A 234 7.18 7.68 2.40
CA ILE A 234 6.02 7.64 1.49
C ILE A 234 6.04 8.72 0.40
N LYS A 235 7.03 9.63 0.42
CA LYS A 235 7.15 10.77 -0.49
C LYS A 235 6.98 10.39 -1.95
N GLU A 236 7.70 9.37 -2.42
CA GLU A 236 7.66 8.96 -3.82
C GLU A 236 6.30 8.35 -4.21
N VAL A 237 5.69 7.58 -3.31
CA VAL A 237 4.36 6.99 -3.55
C VAL A 237 3.34 8.10 -3.70
N PHE A 238 3.38 9.10 -2.80
CA PHE A 238 2.48 10.24 -2.83
C PHE A 238 2.72 11.12 -4.05
N SER A 239 3.98 11.40 -4.40
CA SER A 239 4.34 12.18 -5.59
C SER A 239 3.82 11.52 -6.87
N ASN A 240 4.03 10.21 -7.03
CA ASN A 240 3.52 9.49 -8.19
C ASN A 240 1.99 9.48 -8.26
N PHE A 241 1.31 9.39 -7.13
CA PHE A 241 -0.15 9.46 -7.07
C PHE A 241 -0.67 10.84 -7.49
N VAL A 242 -0.11 11.91 -6.93
CA VAL A 242 -0.49 13.29 -7.28
C VAL A 242 -0.19 13.56 -8.75
N SER A 243 0.98 13.14 -9.25
CA SER A 243 1.35 13.25 -10.66
C SER A 243 0.35 12.51 -11.56
N GLY A 244 -0.07 11.30 -11.18
CA GLY A 244 -1.07 10.53 -11.93
C GLY A 244 -2.43 11.24 -12.01
N LEU A 245 -2.89 11.82 -10.91
CA LEU A 245 -4.12 12.64 -10.91
C LEU A 245 -3.96 13.85 -11.82
N TRP A 246 -2.82 14.54 -11.75
CA TRP A 246 -2.57 15.74 -12.57
C TRP A 246 -2.53 15.41 -14.07
N LEU A 247 -1.83 14.33 -14.46
CA LEU A 247 -1.82 13.85 -15.85
C LEU A 247 -3.24 13.55 -16.37
N LEU A 248 -4.11 13.00 -15.52
CA LEU A 248 -5.52 12.76 -15.88
C LEU A 248 -6.31 14.05 -16.07
N PHE A 249 -6.10 15.05 -15.20
CA PHE A 249 -6.80 16.35 -15.30
C PHE A 249 -6.33 17.18 -16.48
N GLU A 250 -5.01 17.26 -16.68
CA GLU A 250 -4.40 18.07 -17.72
C GLU A 250 -4.49 17.41 -19.09
N GLY A 251 -4.50 16.07 -19.11
CA GLY A 251 -4.54 15.32 -20.36
C GLY A 251 -3.28 15.47 -21.22
N SER A 252 -2.14 15.74 -20.56
CA SER A 252 -0.84 15.90 -21.22
C SER A 252 -0.24 14.59 -21.71
N VAL A 253 -0.71 13.44 -21.18
CA VAL A 253 -0.36 12.09 -21.62
C VAL A 253 -1.65 11.29 -21.77
N ARG A 254 -1.93 10.75 -22.95
CA ARG A 254 -3.18 10.04 -23.25
C ARG A 254 -2.93 8.65 -23.81
N PRO A 255 -3.79 7.67 -23.51
CA PRO A 255 -3.73 6.37 -24.17
C PRO A 255 -3.78 6.50 -25.71
N GLY A 256 -2.91 5.76 -26.40
CA GLY A 256 -2.73 5.81 -27.84
C GLY A 256 -1.72 6.89 -28.33
N GLU A 257 -1.18 7.73 -27.45
CA GLU A 257 -0.08 8.63 -27.80
C GLU A 257 1.24 7.90 -27.89
N VAL A 258 2.13 8.38 -28.75
CA VAL A 258 3.50 7.87 -28.89
C VAL A 258 4.47 8.86 -28.30
N LEU A 259 5.19 8.44 -27.26
CA LEU A 259 6.21 9.21 -26.56
C LEU A 259 7.59 8.64 -26.85
N MET A 260 8.61 9.47 -26.76
CA MET A 260 10.01 9.03 -26.77
C MET A 260 10.44 8.68 -25.34
N LEU A 261 10.89 7.47 -25.12
CA LEU A 261 11.49 7.03 -23.85
C LEU A 261 12.82 6.32 -24.17
N ASP A 262 13.90 6.77 -23.56
CA ASP A 262 15.25 6.22 -23.73
C ASP A 262 15.69 6.07 -25.20
N GLY A 263 15.25 6.98 -26.06
CA GLY A 263 15.55 6.97 -27.49
C GLY A 263 14.62 6.12 -28.35
N ASP A 264 13.69 5.37 -27.77
CA ASP A 264 12.71 4.55 -28.48
C ASP A 264 11.31 5.16 -28.45
N PRO A 265 10.55 5.10 -29.55
CA PRO A 265 9.14 5.46 -29.53
C PRO A 265 8.32 4.40 -28.79
N CYS A 266 7.52 4.83 -27.82
CA CYS A 266 6.68 3.98 -26.99
C CYS A 266 5.23 4.48 -27.03
N GLU A 267 4.28 3.57 -27.21
CA GLU A 267 2.85 3.87 -27.17
C GLU A 267 2.29 3.81 -25.75
N VAL A 268 1.53 4.80 -25.35
CA VAL A 268 0.81 4.80 -24.06
C VAL A 268 -0.37 3.83 -24.14
N ARG A 269 -0.29 2.72 -23.41
CA ARG A 269 -1.38 1.74 -23.33
C ARG A 269 -2.41 2.12 -22.28
N ARG A 270 -1.95 2.52 -21.10
CA ARG A 270 -2.84 2.84 -19.98
C ARG A 270 -2.18 3.81 -19.01
N LEU A 271 -2.92 4.83 -18.64
CA LEU A 271 -2.56 5.74 -17.55
C LEU A 271 -3.13 5.19 -16.23
N GLY A 272 -2.26 4.84 -15.29
CA GLY A 272 -2.64 4.36 -13.96
C GLY A 272 -2.46 5.45 -12.90
N LEU A 273 -2.91 5.21 -11.66
CA LEU A 273 -2.82 6.19 -10.57
C LEU A 273 -1.38 6.52 -10.14
N ARG A 274 -0.46 5.55 -10.20
CA ARG A 274 0.94 5.74 -9.78
C ARG A 274 1.95 5.55 -10.89
N ALA A 275 1.57 4.87 -11.96
CA ALA A 275 2.45 4.54 -13.06
C ALA A 275 1.66 4.39 -14.36
N THR A 276 2.27 4.80 -15.45
CA THR A 276 1.74 4.69 -16.81
C THR A 276 2.35 3.47 -17.48
N LEU A 277 1.53 2.68 -18.15
CA LEU A 277 1.95 1.53 -18.93
C LEU A 277 2.20 1.97 -20.36
N LEU A 278 3.44 1.84 -20.82
CA LEU A 278 3.87 2.07 -22.18
C LEU A 278 4.21 0.75 -22.87
N TRP A 279 4.02 0.71 -24.17
CA TRP A 279 4.44 -0.41 -25.02
C TRP A 279 5.52 0.04 -26.00
N ARG A 280 6.63 -0.69 -26.06
CA ARG A 280 7.75 -0.44 -26.95
C ARG A 280 7.75 -1.46 -28.07
N ASP A 281 7.70 -0.99 -29.31
CA ASP A 281 7.58 -1.83 -30.50
C ASP A 281 8.86 -2.64 -30.76
N ARG A 282 10.04 -2.07 -30.54
CA ARG A 282 11.34 -2.67 -30.86
C ARG A 282 11.50 -4.10 -30.36
N ASP A 283 11.03 -4.39 -29.15
CA ASP A 283 11.19 -5.67 -28.45
C ASP A 283 9.87 -6.21 -27.88
N ASN A 284 8.75 -5.61 -28.27
CA ASN A 284 7.41 -5.95 -27.78
C ASN A 284 7.30 -5.92 -26.25
N ALA A 285 8.00 -5.00 -25.59
CA ALA A 285 8.06 -4.90 -24.14
C ALA A 285 7.04 -3.91 -23.59
N GLU A 286 6.45 -4.26 -22.45
CA GLU A 286 5.67 -3.34 -21.64
C GLU A 286 6.56 -2.67 -20.60
N LEU A 287 6.51 -1.33 -20.56
CA LEU A 287 7.28 -0.50 -19.65
C LEU A 287 6.35 0.15 -18.64
N LEU A 288 6.61 -0.06 -17.36
CA LEU A 288 5.87 0.58 -16.28
C LEU A 288 6.65 1.82 -15.80
N VAL A 289 6.24 3.01 -16.24
CA VAL A 289 6.90 4.27 -15.96
C VAL A 289 6.20 4.97 -14.80
N PRO A 290 6.90 5.35 -13.71
CA PRO A 290 6.33 6.13 -12.62
C PRO A 290 5.78 7.46 -13.15
N ASN A 291 4.59 7.86 -12.70
CA ASN A 291 3.95 9.07 -13.22
C ASN A 291 4.76 10.36 -12.95
N GLN A 292 5.51 10.39 -11.86
CA GLN A 292 6.37 11.51 -11.51
C GLN A 292 7.41 11.81 -12.59
N THR A 293 7.88 10.80 -13.35
CA THR A 293 8.86 10.96 -14.44
C THR A 293 8.39 11.96 -15.48
N PHE A 294 7.09 11.98 -15.80
CA PHE A 294 6.52 12.93 -16.77
C PHE A 294 6.46 14.39 -16.28
N PHE A 295 6.80 14.65 -15.00
CA PHE A 295 6.89 16.01 -14.44
C PHE A 295 8.33 16.43 -14.15
N THR A 296 9.22 15.48 -13.93
CA THR A 296 10.61 15.76 -13.58
C THR A 296 11.52 15.76 -14.80
N GLU A 297 11.10 15.15 -15.89
CA GLU A 297 11.87 15.02 -17.12
C GLU A 297 11.11 15.60 -18.31
N ALA A 298 11.85 16.07 -19.30
CA ALA A 298 11.24 16.54 -20.55
C ALA A 298 10.75 15.34 -21.35
N ALA A 299 9.45 15.24 -21.56
CA ALA A 299 8.84 14.23 -22.40
C ALA A 299 8.71 14.73 -23.85
N THR A 300 9.25 14.00 -24.81
CA THR A 300 9.01 14.26 -26.24
C THR A 300 7.82 13.44 -26.69
N THR A 301 6.77 14.11 -27.17
CA THR A 301 5.61 13.44 -27.78
C THR A 301 5.63 13.63 -29.29
N PHE A 302 5.26 12.57 -30.03
CA PHE A 302 5.14 12.61 -31.48
C PHE A 302 3.71 12.80 -31.96
N THR A 303 2.72 12.62 -31.09
CA THR A 303 1.31 12.52 -31.48
C THR A 303 0.38 13.45 -30.72
N ALA A 304 0.91 14.39 -29.92
CA ALA A 304 0.10 15.31 -29.12
C ALA A 304 -0.78 16.24 -29.98
N SER A 305 -0.20 16.86 -31.00
CA SER A 305 -0.91 17.80 -31.89
C SER A 305 -1.11 17.29 -33.31
N ASP A 306 -0.25 16.37 -33.77
CA ASP A 306 -0.27 15.80 -35.11
C ASP A 306 0.22 14.34 -35.00
N ARG A 307 -0.34 13.44 -35.81
CA ARG A 307 0.09 12.03 -35.87
C ARG A 307 1.27 11.81 -36.81
N MET A 308 1.56 12.78 -37.68
CA MET A 308 2.66 12.67 -38.63
C MET A 308 4.00 12.89 -37.92
N ARG A 309 4.96 12.03 -38.22
CA ARG A 309 6.34 12.19 -37.78
C ARG A 309 7.23 12.57 -38.95
N ARG A 310 8.10 13.56 -38.75
CA ARG A 310 9.20 13.86 -39.67
C ARG A 310 10.41 12.99 -39.29
N SER A 311 10.73 12.04 -40.15
CA SER A 311 11.88 11.14 -40.03
C SER A 311 13.05 11.66 -40.85
N GLN A 312 14.27 11.20 -40.56
CA GLN A 312 15.48 11.58 -41.25
C GLN A 312 16.38 10.37 -41.43
N VAL A 313 16.94 10.23 -42.63
CA VAL A 313 18.03 9.30 -42.92
C VAL A 313 19.23 10.11 -43.43
N ASN A 314 20.43 9.65 -43.09
CA ASN A 314 21.67 10.33 -43.48
C ASN A 314 22.42 9.45 -44.50
N VAL A 315 22.92 10.05 -45.56
CA VAL A 315 23.63 9.35 -46.62
C VAL A 315 24.78 10.23 -47.10
N GLY A 316 25.88 9.58 -47.47
CA GLY A 316 27.04 10.21 -48.07
C GLY A 316 27.16 9.90 -49.56
N ALA A 317 27.58 10.85 -50.38
CA ALA A 317 27.98 10.63 -51.77
C ALA A 317 29.39 11.19 -52.03
N ALA A 318 30.12 10.61 -53.00
CA ALA A 318 31.48 11.06 -53.31
C ALA A 318 31.52 12.50 -53.83
N TYR A 319 32.64 13.17 -53.64
CA TYR A 319 32.82 14.60 -53.93
C TYR A 319 32.71 14.99 -55.42
N HIS A 320 32.85 14.03 -56.34
CA HIS A 320 32.78 14.28 -57.78
C HIS A 320 31.34 14.37 -58.32
N HIS A 321 30.32 14.04 -57.49
CA HIS A 321 28.91 14.14 -57.90
C HIS A 321 28.34 15.52 -57.59
N ASP A 322 27.52 16.03 -58.51
CA ASP A 322 26.83 17.33 -58.32
C ASP A 322 25.83 17.23 -57.16
N PRO A 323 25.97 18.06 -56.13
CA PRO A 323 25.05 18.03 -55.01
C PRO A 323 23.58 18.25 -55.36
N SER A 324 23.29 19.03 -56.41
CA SER A 324 21.93 19.35 -56.86
C SER A 324 21.27 18.10 -57.45
N GLU A 325 22.02 17.31 -58.21
CA GLU A 325 21.54 16.02 -58.77
C GLU A 325 21.30 14.99 -57.67
N VAL A 326 22.21 14.91 -56.70
CA VAL A 326 22.05 13.98 -55.54
C VAL A 326 20.84 14.34 -54.73
N ILE A 327 20.61 15.62 -54.42
CA ILE A 327 19.43 16.12 -53.68
C ILE A 327 18.15 15.75 -54.45
N ALA A 328 18.03 16.06 -55.72
CA ALA A 328 16.85 15.73 -56.53
C ALA A 328 16.56 14.24 -56.60
N LEU A 329 17.63 13.41 -56.70
CA LEU A 329 17.51 11.96 -56.70
C LEU A 329 17.02 11.43 -55.35
N LEU A 330 17.54 11.95 -54.25
CA LEU A 330 17.11 11.55 -52.87
C LEU A 330 15.64 11.87 -52.65
N GLU A 331 15.20 13.08 -53.06
CA GLU A 331 13.80 13.49 -52.89
C GLU A 331 12.84 12.60 -53.72
N THR A 332 13.18 12.35 -54.99
CA THR A 332 12.36 11.47 -55.85
C THR A 332 12.36 10.03 -55.36
N THR A 333 13.52 9.53 -54.90
CA THR A 333 13.63 8.20 -54.33
C THR A 333 12.76 8.02 -53.06
N ALA A 334 12.73 9.00 -52.17
CA ALA A 334 11.85 8.91 -50.99
C ALA A 334 10.37 8.78 -51.39
N LEU A 335 9.94 9.51 -52.43
CA LEU A 335 8.57 9.44 -52.94
C LEU A 335 8.22 8.10 -53.57
N SER A 336 9.18 7.27 -53.98
CA SER A 336 8.94 5.93 -54.50
C SER A 336 8.58 4.92 -53.38
N VAL A 337 8.84 5.23 -52.13
CA VAL A 337 8.49 4.38 -50.99
C VAL A 337 7.03 4.66 -50.58
N SER A 338 6.16 3.71 -50.77
CA SER A 338 4.70 3.88 -50.60
C SER A 338 4.26 4.33 -49.21
N ARG A 339 5.05 4.08 -48.19
CA ARG A 339 4.79 4.46 -46.77
C ARG A 339 5.28 5.86 -46.41
N VAL A 340 6.02 6.52 -47.32
CA VAL A 340 6.42 7.93 -47.19
C VAL A 340 5.26 8.79 -47.69
N LEU A 341 4.92 9.84 -46.90
CA LEU A 341 3.83 10.75 -47.28
C LEU A 341 4.23 11.66 -48.42
N LEU A 342 3.30 11.86 -49.36
CA LEU A 342 3.49 12.82 -50.49
C LEU A 342 3.46 14.27 -50.01
N HIS A 343 2.70 14.56 -48.97
CA HIS A 343 2.55 15.86 -48.36
C HIS A 343 2.63 15.79 -46.84
N PRO A 344 3.51 16.58 -46.20
CA PRO A 344 4.54 17.44 -46.80
C PRO A 344 5.60 16.63 -47.55
N ALA A 345 6.07 17.19 -48.68
CA ALA A 345 7.03 16.50 -49.54
C ALA A 345 8.37 16.23 -48.85
N PRO A 346 9.06 15.14 -49.18
CA PRO A 346 10.43 14.88 -48.73
C PRO A 346 11.37 15.98 -49.13
N LYS A 347 12.37 16.27 -48.30
CA LYS A 347 13.39 17.30 -48.56
C LYS A 347 14.77 16.80 -48.19
N ALA A 348 15.67 16.77 -49.15
CA ALA A 348 17.08 16.51 -48.93
C ALA A 348 17.86 17.80 -48.70
N LEU A 349 18.81 17.75 -47.77
CA LEU A 349 19.67 18.89 -47.39
C LEU A 349 21.11 18.42 -47.42
N LEU A 350 22.01 19.23 -48.03
CA LEU A 350 23.44 19.09 -47.83
C LEU A 350 23.77 19.57 -46.42
N MET A 351 24.32 18.70 -45.60
CA MET A 351 24.62 19.00 -44.20
C MET A 351 26.01 19.54 -43.99
N ASN A 352 27.00 18.89 -44.52
CA ASN A 352 28.41 19.28 -44.45
C ASN A 352 29.25 18.53 -45.47
N TYR A 353 30.45 19.02 -45.66
CA TYR A 353 31.55 18.32 -46.37
C TYR A 353 32.34 17.53 -45.34
N GLY A 354 32.23 16.16 -45.39
CA GLY A 354 32.92 15.24 -44.48
C GLY A 354 34.27 14.84 -44.99
N ASP A 355 34.98 14.00 -44.22
CA ASP A 355 36.36 13.59 -44.57
C ASP A 355 36.47 12.82 -45.88
N SER A 356 35.44 12.06 -46.25
CA SER A 356 35.46 11.22 -47.47
C SER A 356 34.21 11.34 -48.33
N ALA A 357 33.18 12.08 -47.86
CA ALA A 357 31.89 12.20 -48.53
C ALA A 357 31.24 13.57 -48.30
N ILE A 358 30.40 13.99 -49.22
CA ILE A 358 29.41 15.01 -48.96
C ILE A 358 28.23 14.40 -48.25
N ASN A 359 27.90 14.90 -47.06
CA ASN A 359 26.86 14.31 -46.20
C ASN A 359 25.50 15.01 -46.46
N TYR A 360 24.50 14.21 -46.70
CA TYR A 360 23.12 14.64 -46.93
C TYR A 360 22.19 14.11 -45.85
N ALA A 361 21.19 14.88 -45.45
CA ALA A 361 20.07 14.49 -44.62
C ALA A 361 18.77 14.48 -45.45
N LEU A 362 18.23 13.32 -45.71
CA LEU A 362 16.92 13.20 -46.36
C LEU A 362 15.85 13.16 -45.29
N ARG A 363 14.99 14.18 -45.24
CA ARG A 363 13.88 14.33 -44.34
C ARG A 363 12.59 13.94 -45.06
N PHE A 364 11.77 13.11 -44.45
CA PHE A 364 10.50 12.66 -44.99
C PHE A 364 9.47 12.51 -43.90
N TRP A 365 8.20 12.46 -44.27
CA TRP A 365 7.10 12.35 -43.33
C TRP A 365 6.47 10.96 -43.40
N ILE A 366 6.08 10.43 -42.25
CA ILE A 366 5.43 9.13 -42.07
C ILE A 366 4.17 9.31 -41.24
N ALA A 367 3.15 8.46 -41.49
CA ALA A 367 1.85 8.57 -40.82
C ALA A 367 1.86 8.06 -39.37
N ASN A 368 2.70 7.08 -39.05
CA ASN A 368 2.78 6.47 -37.74
C ASN A 368 4.23 6.51 -37.22
N PRO A 369 4.50 7.19 -36.08
CA PRO A 369 5.82 7.27 -35.49
C PRO A 369 6.48 5.93 -35.14
N LEU A 370 5.69 4.90 -34.84
CA LEU A 370 6.17 3.56 -34.50
C LEU A 370 6.85 2.87 -35.70
N ASP A 371 6.40 3.17 -36.91
CA ASP A 371 6.94 2.58 -38.14
C ASP A 371 8.27 3.18 -38.60
N ASN A 372 8.82 4.13 -37.85
CA ASN A 372 10.01 4.88 -38.24
C ASN A 372 11.20 3.98 -38.67
N SER A 373 11.51 2.97 -37.88
CA SER A 373 12.65 2.09 -38.14
C SER A 373 12.48 1.27 -39.42
N SER A 374 11.29 0.73 -39.63
CA SER A 374 11.00 -0.08 -40.83
C SER A 374 10.99 0.76 -42.10
N ILE A 375 10.34 1.94 -42.06
CA ILE A 375 10.26 2.84 -43.21
C ILE A 375 11.64 3.43 -43.52
N SER A 376 12.42 3.81 -42.50
CA SER A 376 13.81 4.28 -42.72
C SER A 376 14.65 3.22 -43.41
N SER A 377 14.51 1.94 -43.05
CA SER A 377 15.19 0.83 -43.73
C SER A 377 14.75 0.71 -45.20
N GLU A 378 13.45 0.83 -45.50
CA GLU A 378 12.95 0.82 -46.88
C GLU A 378 13.53 1.99 -47.70
N VAL A 379 13.60 3.18 -47.10
CA VAL A 379 14.18 4.36 -47.74
C VAL A 379 15.69 4.18 -47.99
N TYR A 380 16.44 3.62 -47.04
CA TYR A 380 17.87 3.33 -47.26
C TYR A 380 18.05 2.34 -48.40
N GLN A 381 17.26 1.29 -48.49
CA GLN A 381 17.33 0.32 -49.59
C GLN A 381 16.98 0.97 -50.94
N ALA A 382 15.94 1.80 -50.96
CA ALA A 382 15.56 2.53 -52.18
C ALA A 382 16.68 3.49 -52.63
N ILE A 383 17.34 4.20 -51.70
CA ILE A 383 18.48 5.06 -51.98
C ILE A 383 19.65 4.25 -52.56
N TRP A 384 19.98 3.09 -51.96
CA TRP A 384 21.04 2.24 -52.46
C TRP A 384 20.80 1.82 -53.92
N HIS A 385 19.57 1.39 -54.25
CA HIS A 385 19.19 1.04 -55.62
C HIS A 385 19.24 2.23 -56.58
N ALA A 386 18.74 3.41 -56.17
CA ALA A 386 18.76 4.58 -56.98
C ALA A 386 20.22 5.06 -57.29
N PHE A 387 21.07 5.06 -56.28
CA PHE A 387 22.49 5.39 -56.41
C PHE A 387 23.20 4.44 -57.40
N LYS A 388 22.93 3.14 -57.26
CA LYS A 388 23.51 2.13 -58.18
C LYS A 388 23.05 2.38 -59.63
N VAL A 389 21.78 2.73 -59.87
CA VAL A 389 21.25 2.97 -61.22
C VAL A 389 21.83 4.25 -61.82
N LYS A 390 22.07 5.25 -60.98
CA LYS A 390 22.62 6.56 -61.41
C LYS A 390 24.15 6.66 -61.33
N ASP A 391 24.83 5.57 -61.04
CA ASP A 391 26.26 5.50 -60.85
C ASP A 391 26.83 6.51 -59.83
N ILE A 392 26.02 6.74 -58.74
CA ILE A 392 26.43 7.59 -57.63
C ILE A 392 27.17 6.71 -56.62
N GLU A 393 28.43 7.09 -56.38
CA GLU A 393 29.34 6.35 -55.48
C GLU A 393 29.06 6.72 -54.01
N ILE A 394 28.89 5.69 -53.17
CA ILE A 394 29.01 5.79 -51.72
C ILE A 394 30.45 5.54 -51.36
N PRO A 395 31.27 6.56 -51.05
CA PRO A 395 32.71 6.41 -50.94
C PRO A 395 33.09 5.59 -49.69
N PHE A 396 34.10 4.77 -49.88
CA PHE A 396 34.86 4.19 -48.75
C PHE A 396 35.69 5.29 -48.08
N PRO A 397 36.23 5.09 -46.88
CA PRO A 397 37.18 6.02 -46.28
C PRO A 397 38.32 6.31 -47.25
N GLN A 398 38.55 7.56 -47.57
CA GLN A 398 39.60 8.02 -48.48
C GLN A 398 40.80 8.49 -47.65
N GLN A 399 42.00 8.06 -48.09
CA GLN A 399 43.26 8.47 -47.48
C GLN A 399 44.22 8.90 -48.60
N VAL A 400 44.84 10.08 -48.48
CA VAL A 400 45.86 10.55 -49.38
C VAL A 400 47.20 10.29 -48.74
N GLU A 401 47.99 9.41 -49.37
CA GLU A 401 49.36 9.12 -48.94
C GLU A 401 50.37 9.91 -49.81
N TYR A 402 51.23 10.69 -49.18
CA TYR A 402 52.37 11.32 -49.82
C TYR A 402 53.59 10.46 -49.54
N SER A 403 54.10 9.78 -50.57
CA SER A 403 55.37 9.03 -50.48
C SER A 403 56.52 10.02 -50.51
N MET A 404 57.20 10.18 -49.41
CA MET A 404 58.44 11.00 -49.36
C MET A 404 59.64 10.03 -49.25
N VAL A 405 60.64 10.21 -50.15
CA VAL A 405 61.90 9.52 -50.04
C VAL A 405 62.73 10.15 -48.91
N TRP A 406 63.00 9.37 -47.88
CA TRP A 406 63.82 9.80 -46.75
C TRP A 406 65.17 9.07 -46.78
N PRO A 407 66.34 9.72 -46.67
CA PRO A 407 66.51 11.15 -46.43
C PRO A 407 66.30 12.00 -47.72
N PRO A 408 65.88 13.28 -47.59
CA PRO A 408 65.80 14.17 -48.77
C PRO A 408 67.20 14.31 -49.39
N GLU A 409 67.29 14.25 -50.73
CA GLU A 409 68.55 14.49 -51.41
C GLU A 409 69.19 15.77 -50.92
N GLN A 410 70.38 15.63 -50.29
CA GLN A 410 71.16 16.78 -49.87
C GLN A 410 71.60 17.51 -51.14
N HIS A 411 71.07 18.69 -51.36
CA HIS A 411 71.59 19.63 -52.38
C HIS A 411 73.02 19.94 -51.99
N GLN A 412 73.93 19.23 -52.64
CA GLN A 412 75.33 19.60 -52.53
C GLN A 412 75.51 20.99 -53.16
N PRO A 413 75.96 21.99 -52.40
CA PRO A 413 76.27 23.28 -52.98
C PRO A 413 77.38 23.12 -54.00
N ASN A 414 77.07 23.45 -55.22
CA ASN A 414 78.02 23.44 -56.33
C ASN A 414 79.23 24.40 -56.01
N THR A 415 80.31 23.83 -55.45
CA THR A 415 81.55 24.58 -55.23
C THR A 415 82.24 24.71 -56.55
N GLY A 416 81.80 25.57 -57.39
CA GLY A 416 82.61 26.07 -58.48
C GLY A 416 83.84 26.74 -57.95
N ARG A 417 85.03 26.21 -58.33
CA ARG A 417 86.29 26.88 -58.22
C ARG A 417 86.76 27.20 -59.64
N PRO A 418 87.50 28.27 -59.74
CA PRO A 418 87.75 29.06 -60.96
C PRO A 418 88.55 28.42 -61.99
#